data_9a250cbda64cdfea69523dc754567a6a
#
_entry.id   9a250cbda64cdfea69523dc754567a6a
#
_cell.length_a   1.000
_cell.length_b   1.000
_cell.length_c   1.000
_cell.angle_alpha   90.00
_cell.angle_beta   90.00
_cell.angle_gamma   90.00
#
_symmetry.space_group_name_H-M   'P 1'
#
loop_
_entity.id
_entity.type
_entity.pdbx_description
1 polymer ?
#
loop_
_entity_poly.entity_id
_entity_poly.type
_entity_poly.pdbx_seq_one_letter_code
_entity_poly.pdbx_strand_id
1 'polypeptide(L)'
;MLRRVRYLAPALALLILAGCGESGPTPEEQVRTTVAEFGRATAAKDYTALCDRILAPELIEEVESIGLPCERALRQGLGEVEDPRLTIGTIEIDDDKASAEVRTSAAGEEPSRDTLELVNLDGVWKISSLGS
;
A
#
# COMPACT_ATOMS: atom_id res chain seq x y z
N MET A 1 -33.47 73.30 2.00
CA MET A 1 -32.16 72.87 1.51
C MET A 1 -31.94 71.41 1.94
N LEU A 2 -32.09 70.45 1.01
CA LEU A 2 -31.96 69.07 1.31
C LEU A 2 -30.52 68.59 1.04
N ARG A 3 -29.77 68.28 2.12
CA ARG A 3 -28.48 67.63 2.03
C ARG A 3 -28.70 66.13 1.91
N ARG A 4 -28.44 65.59 0.73
CA ARG A 4 -28.39 64.16 0.51
C ARG A 4 -27.11 63.61 1.08
N VAL A 5 -27.23 62.88 2.17
CA VAL A 5 -26.14 62.05 2.69
C VAL A 5 -26.11 60.76 1.90
N ARG A 6 -25.07 60.58 1.10
CA ARG A 6 -24.80 59.31 0.39
C ARG A 6 -24.07 58.40 1.35
N TYR A 7 -24.73 57.37 1.81
CA TYR A 7 -24.10 56.26 2.50
C TYR A 7 -23.42 55.36 1.49
N LEU A 8 -22.10 55.45 1.41
CA LEU A 8 -21.31 54.43 0.76
C LEU A 8 -21.21 53.20 1.71
N ALA A 9 -21.87 52.15 1.35
CA ALA A 9 -21.66 50.88 2.00
C ALA A 9 -20.39 50.24 1.46
N PRO A 10 -19.41 49.87 2.31
CA PRO A 10 -18.30 49.06 1.85
C PRO A 10 -18.77 47.61 1.70
N ALA A 11 -18.73 47.13 0.48
CA ALA A 11 -18.89 45.71 0.21
C ALA A 11 -17.68 44.98 0.77
N LEU A 12 -17.91 44.27 1.87
CA LEU A 12 -16.93 43.38 2.49
C LEU A 12 -16.89 42.09 1.63
N ALA A 13 -15.96 42.02 0.70
CA ALA A 13 -15.69 40.81 -0.04
C ALA A 13 -15.06 39.79 0.89
N LEU A 14 -15.84 38.81 1.35
CA LEU A 14 -15.34 37.61 2.00
C LEU A 14 -14.59 36.76 0.97
N LEU A 15 -13.28 36.87 0.97
CA LEU A 15 -12.43 35.86 0.32
C LEU A 15 -12.52 34.58 1.14
N ILE A 16 -13.36 33.65 0.69
CA ILE A 16 -13.32 32.29 1.17
C ILE A 16 -12.11 31.64 0.50
N LEU A 17 -11.00 31.59 1.24
CA LEU A 17 -9.90 30.70 0.89
C LEU A 17 -10.43 29.27 1.07
N ALA A 18 -10.92 28.68 -0.02
CA ALA A 18 -11.09 27.25 -0.08
C ALA A 18 -9.70 26.64 0.00
N GLY A 19 -9.28 26.26 1.20
CA GLY A 19 -8.09 25.46 1.41
C GLY A 19 -8.33 24.13 0.73
N CYS A 20 -7.67 23.89 -0.41
CA CYS A 20 -7.54 22.56 -0.98
C CYS A 20 -6.65 21.75 -0.04
N GLY A 21 -7.23 21.16 1.02
CA GLY A 21 -6.60 20.09 1.75
C GLY A 21 -6.52 18.90 0.80
N GLU A 22 -5.33 18.34 0.59
CA GLU A 22 -5.20 17.09 -0.12
C GLU A 22 -5.94 16.01 0.66
N SER A 23 -7.14 15.67 0.22
CA SER A 23 -7.97 14.62 0.78
C SER A 23 -7.69 13.31 0.05
N GLY A 24 -6.60 12.64 0.43
CA GLY A 24 -6.25 11.34 -0.11
C GLY A 24 -5.44 10.55 0.91
N PRO A 25 -5.30 9.24 0.74
CA PRO A 25 -4.47 8.42 1.63
C PRO A 25 -3.01 8.87 1.56
N THR A 26 -2.35 8.91 2.71
CA THR A 26 -0.92 9.17 2.79
C THR A 26 -0.13 8.02 2.17
N PRO A 27 1.13 8.23 1.76
CA PRO A 27 1.99 7.14 1.30
C PRO A 27 2.06 5.97 2.29
N GLU A 28 2.14 6.26 3.58
CA GLU A 28 2.14 5.22 4.63
C GLU A 28 0.84 4.42 4.63
N GLU A 29 -0.31 5.08 4.52
CA GLU A 29 -1.62 4.41 4.44
C GLU A 29 -1.74 3.55 3.17
N GLN A 30 -1.21 4.02 2.06
CA GLN A 30 -1.18 3.26 0.80
C GLN A 30 -0.31 2.01 0.92
N VAL A 31 0.88 2.13 1.50
CA VAL A 31 1.78 0.99 1.77
C VAL A 31 1.10 0.01 2.71
N ARG A 32 0.50 0.48 3.78
CA ARG A 32 -0.27 -0.36 4.73
C ARG A 32 -1.38 -1.13 4.03
N THR A 33 -2.10 -0.49 3.12
CA THR A 33 -3.14 -1.12 2.32
C THR A 33 -2.57 -2.24 1.43
N THR A 34 -1.48 -1.98 0.73
CA THR A 34 -0.82 -2.99 -0.13
C THR A 34 -0.36 -4.20 0.69
N VAL A 35 0.26 -3.98 1.84
CA VAL A 35 0.72 -5.06 2.72
C VAL A 35 -0.46 -5.86 3.29
N ALA A 36 -1.55 -5.18 3.67
CA ALA A 36 -2.77 -5.85 4.11
C ALA A 36 -3.43 -6.69 3.01
N GLU A 37 -3.43 -6.18 1.77
CA GLU A 37 -3.90 -6.94 0.60
C GLU A 37 -3.04 -8.17 0.31
N PHE A 38 -1.73 -8.03 0.44
CA PHE A 38 -0.81 -9.16 0.35
C PHE A 38 -1.15 -10.26 1.35
N GLY A 39 -1.36 -9.89 2.62
CA GLY A 39 -1.76 -10.84 3.65
C GLY A 39 -3.09 -11.54 3.34
N ARG A 40 -4.09 -10.78 2.88
CA ARG A 40 -5.41 -11.34 2.52
C ARG A 40 -5.34 -12.26 1.31
N ALA A 41 -4.62 -11.85 0.25
CA ALA A 41 -4.46 -12.65 -0.95
C ALA A 41 -3.70 -13.96 -0.66
N THR A 42 -2.68 -13.90 0.19
CA THR A 42 -1.94 -15.09 0.64
C THR A 42 -2.86 -16.03 1.42
N ALA A 43 -3.64 -15.52 2.36
CA ALA A 43 -4.58 -16.33 3.13
C ALA A 43 -5.70 -16.96 2.27
N ALA A 44 -6.17 -16.21 1.28
CA ALA A 44 -7.18 -16.69 0.33
C ALA A 44 -6.61 -17.57 -0.79
N LYS A 45 -5.28 -17.71 -0.87
CA LYS A 45 -4.58 -18.37 -1.99
C LYS A 45 -4.93 -17.76 -3.34
N ASP A 46 -5.14 -16.45 -3.36
CA ASP A 46 -5.42 -15.68 -4.57
C ASP A 46 -4.11 -15.30 -5.28
N TYR A 47 -3.52 -16.30 -5.91
CA TYR A 47 -2.24 -16.13 -6.60
C TYR A 47 -2.34 -15.22 -7.81
N THR A 48 -3.49 -15.14 -8.45
CA THR A 48 -3.74 -14.18 -9.53
C THR A 48 -3.62 -12.75 -9.02
N ALA A 49 -4.26 -12.42 -7.90
CA ALA A 49 -4.14 -11.09 -7.30
C ALA A 49 -2.69 -10.76 -6.91
N LEU A 50 -1.96 -11.74 -6.34
CA LEU A 50 -0.55 -11.56 -5.99
C LEU A 50 0.28 -11.23 -7.23
N CYS A 51 0.20 -12.03 -8.29
CA CYS A 51 1.01 -11.87 -9.49
C CYS A 51 0.62 -10.65 -10.32
N ASP A 52 -0.67 -10.34 -10.45
CA ASP A 52 -1.14 -9.29 -11.36
C ASP A 52 -1.13 -7.89 -10.75
N ARG A 53 -1.30 -7.77 -9.42
CA ARG A 53 -1.54 -6.47 -8.80
C ARG A 53 -0.62 -6.13 -7.63
N ILE A 54 -0.20 -7.10 -6.85
CA ILE A 54 0.44 -6.86 -5.54
C ILE A 54 1.96 -6.92 -5.63
N LEU A 55 2.52 -7.89 -6.35
CA LEU A 55 3.96 -8.04 -6.49
C LEU A 55 4.51 -7.14 -7.60
N ALA A 56 5.68 -6.56 -7.35
CA ALA A 56 6.40 -5.79 -8.35
C ALA A 56 6.97 -6.70 -9.46
N PRO A 57 7.14 -6.19 -10.69
CA PRO A 57 7.69 -6.98 -11.80
C PRO A 57 9.01 -7.66 -11.48
N GLU A 58 9.91 -6.99 -10.77
CA GLU A 58 11.21 -7.54 -10.38
C GLU A 58 11.06 -8.78 -9.48
N LEU A 59 10.14 -8.75 -8.53
CA LEU A 59 9.87 -9.89 -7.66
C LEU A 59 9.19 -11.04 -8.43
N ILE A 60 8.33 -10.70 -9.39
CA ILE A 60 7.72 -11.71 -10.27
C ILE A 60 8.81 -12.44 -11.07
N GLU A 61 9.76 -11.71 -11.65
CA GLU A 61 10.90 -12.31 -12.37
C GLU A 61 11.72 -13.24 -11.46
N GLU A 62 11.95 -12.83 -10.23
CA GLU A 62 12.64 -13.68 -9.24
C GLU A 62 11.85 -14.96 -8.93
N VAL A 63 10.55 -14.83 -8.69
CA VAL A 63 9.65 -15.96 -8.46
C VAL A 63 9.64 -16.92 -9.66
N GLU A 64 9.64 -16.39 -10.88
CA GLU A 64 9.64 -17.17 -12.12
C GLU A 64 11.01 -17.75 -12.49
N SER A 65 12.09 -17.36 -11.80
CA SER A 65 13.45 -17.84 -12.06
C SER A 65 13.61 -19.35 -11.86
N ILE A 66 12.69 -20.00 -11.16
CA ILE A 66 12.63 -21.45 -11.00
C ILE A 66 12.06 -22.16 -12.23
N GLY A 67 11.66 -21.42 -13.27
CA GLY A 67 11.14 -21.98 -14.53
C GLY A 67 9.63 -22.23 -14.55
N LEU A 68 8.89 -21.66 -13.59
CA LEU A 68 7.43 -21.75 -13.51
C LEU A 68 6.80 -20.36 -13.65
N PRO A 69 5.62 -20.24 -14.29
CA PRO A 69 4.84 -19.00 -14.21
C PRO A 69 4.52 -18.60 -12.77
N CYS A 70 4.43 -17.30 -12.51
CA CYS A 70 4.26 -16.74 -11.16
C CYS A 70 3.19 -17.45 -10.31
N GLU A 71 1.97 -17.59 -10.81
CA GLU A 71 0.89 -18.24 -10.04
C GLU A 71 1.22 -19.70 -9.67
N ARG A 72 1.87 -20.42 -10.57
CA ARG A 72 2.26 -21.80 -10.32
C ARG A 72 3.39 -21.91 -9.31
N ALA A 73 4.36 -21.01 -9.40
CA ALA A 73 5.47 -20.94 -8.46
C ALA A 73 4.95 -20.61 -7.05
N LEU A 74 4.04 -19.65 -6.92
CA LEU A 74 3.42 -19.29 -5.64
C LEU A 74 2.58 -20.45 -5.08
N ARG A 75 1.82 -21.12 -5.93
CA ARG A 75 1.04 -22.29 -5.51
C ARG A 75 1.93 -23.41 -4.98
N GLN A 76 3.07 -23.62 -5.61
CA GLN A 76 4.05 -24.60 -5.13
C GLN A 76 4.67 -24.20 -3.80
N GLY A 77 5.00 -22.92 -3.61
CA GLY A 77 5.65 -22.43 -2.39
C GLY A 77 4.70 -22.21 -1.21
N LEU A 78 3.46 -21.82 -1.49
CA LEU A 78 2.50 -21.39 -0.46
C LEU A 78 1.29 -22.33 -0.31
N GLY A 79 1.16 -23.33 -1.19
CA GLY A 79 -0.05 -24.16 -1.25
C GLY A 79 -0.33 -24.98 0.01
N GLU A 80 0.71 -25.35 0.73
CA GLU A 80 0.61 -26.15 1.96
C GLU A 80 0.58 -25.29 3.23
N VAL A 81 0.76 -23.96 3.12
CA VAL A 81 0.66 -23.04 4.25
C VAL A 81 -0.79 -22.93 4.66
N GLU A 82 -1.08 -23.22 5.92
CA GLU A 82 -2.43 -23.17 6.48
C GLU A 82 -2.58 -22.01 7.45
N ASP A 83 -3.73 -21.34 7.41
CA ASP A 83 -4.08 -20.21 8.27
C ASP A 83 -2.96 -19.15 8.39
N PRO A 84 -2.39 -18.67 7.27
CA PRO A 84 -1.37 -17.65 7.34
C PRO A 84 -1.97 -16.35 7.88
N ARG A 85 -1.25 -15.70 8.77
CA ARG A 85 -1.62 -14.42 9.38
C ARG A 85 -0.46 -13.46 9.25
N LEU A 86 -0.77 -12.21 8.96
CA LEU A 86 0.20 -11.15 8.84
C LEU A 86 -0.26 -9.96 9.68
N THR A 87 0.64 -9.47 10.52
CA THR A 87 0.44 -8.25 11.32
C THR A 87 1.47 -7.22 10.89
N ILE A 88 1.04 -6.00 10.64
CA ILE A 88 1.89 -4.91 10.16
C ILE A 88 2.42 -4.11 11.35
N GLY A 89 3.73 -3.94 11.42
CA GLY A 89 4.42 -3.10 12.38
C GLY A 89 4.77 -1.72 11.79
N THR A 90 6.04 -1.33 11.95
CA THR A 90 6.54 -0.03 11.49
C THR A 90 6.64 0.03 9.99
N ILE A 91 6.23 1.15 9.41
CA ILE A 91 6.37 1.46 7.98
C ILE A 91 7.28 2.68 7.87
N GLU A 92 8.28 2.60 7.00
CA GLU A 92 9.16 3.70 6.66
C GLU A 92 9.05 4.00 5.17
N ILE A 93 8.92 5.27 4.83
CA ILE A 93 8.80 5.75 3.45
C ILE A 93 10.06 6.54 3.10
N ASP A 94 10.67 6.23 1.97
CA ASP A 94 11.81 6.94 1.38
C ASP A 94 11.55 7.15 -0.12
N ASP A 95 10.99 8.31 -0.46
CA ASP A 95 10.57 8.69 -1.83
C ASP A 95 9.65 7.63 -2.48
N ASP A 96 10.15 6.92 -3.47
CA ASP A 96 9.42 5.89 -4.20
C ASP A 96 9.63 4.47 -3.63
N LYS A 97 10.27 4.37 -2.48
CA LYS A 97 10.54 3.11 -1.77
C LYS A 97 9.93 3.15 -0.39
N ALA A 98 9.59 1.99 0.10
CA ALA A 98 9.12 1.81 1.46
C ALA A 98 9.58 0.47 2.03
N SER A 99 9.66 0.42 3.35
CA SER A 99 9.83 -0.82 4.10
C SER A 99 8.69 -0.99 5.10
N ALA A 100 8.22 -2.20 5.27
CA ALA A 100 7.18 -2.54 6.24
C ALA A 100 7.64 -3.73 7.07
N GLU A 101 7.80 -3.53 8.36
CA GLU A 101 8.00 -4.64 9.30
C GLU A 101 6.70 -5.42 9.42
N VAL A 102 6.78 -6.72 9.28
CA VAL A 102 5.63 -7.62 9.42
C VAL A 102 5.96 -8.76 10.37
N ARG A 103 4.93 -9.21 11.05
CA ARG A 103 4.96 -10.45 11.79
C ARG A 103 4.05 -11.44 11.10
N THR A 104 4.59 -12.58 10.74
CA THR A 104 3.85 -13.65 10.08
C THR A 104 3.76 -14.87 10.97
N SER A 105 2.67 -15.60 10.82
CA SER A 105 2.47 -16.89 11.47
C SER A 105 1.60 -17.78 10.59
N ALA A 106 1.73 -19.09 10.75
CA ALA A 106 0.89 -20.07 10.10
C ALA A 106 0.66 -21.25 11.04
N ALA A 107 -0.38 -22.04 10.78
CA ALA A 107 -0.68 -23.20 11.61
C ALA A 107 0.49 -24.19 11.59
N GLY A 108 0.95 -24.60 12.77
CA GLY A 108 2.06 -25.54 12.94
C GLY A 108 3.46 -24.93 12.75
N GLU A 109 3.55 -23.62 12.55
CA GLU A 109 4.82 -22.90 12.38
C GLU A 109 5.02 -21.86 13.48
N GLU A 110 6.26 -21.61 13.85
CA GLU A 110 6.58 -20.53 14.77
C GLU A 110 6.46 -19.16 14.08
N PRO A 111 5.95 -18.13 14.79
CA PRO A 111 5.89 -16.78 14.23
C PRO A 111 7.28 -16.26 13.85
N SER A 112 7.36 -15.60 12.71
CA SER A 112 8.57 -14.90 12.26
C SER A 112 8.35 -13.40 12.16
N ARG A 113 9.46 -12.66 12.07
CA ARG A 113 9.48 -11.23 11.76
C ARG A 113 10.30 -11.03 10.50
N ASP A 114 9.72 -10.31 9.58
CA ASP A 114 10.34 -10.04 8.30
C ASP A 114 10.13 -8.57 7.93
N THR A 115 10.91 -8.08 6.99
CA THR A 115 10.73 -6.74 6.44
C THR A 115 10.38 -6.89 4.97
N LEU A 116 9.19 -6.45 4.59
CA LEU A 116 8.79 -6.34 3.19
C LEU A 116 9.32 -5.03 2.62
N GLU A 117 9.87 -5.07 1.42
CA GLU A 117 10.21 -3.87 0.67
C GLU A 117 9.17 -3.61 -0.40
N LEU A 118 8.86 -2.34 -0.62
CA LEU A 118 7.89 -1.89 -1.60
C LEU A 118 8.48 -0.80 -2.48
N VAL A 119 7.96 -0.70 -3.67
CA VAL A 119 8.29 0.33 -4.65
C VAL A 119 7.02 0.98 -5.17
N ASN A 120 7.05 2.31 -5.34
CA ASN A 120 5.98 3.04 -5.97
C ASN A 120 6.21 3.08 -7.48
N LEU A 121 5.33 2.47 -8.22
CA LEU A 121 5.33 2.46 -9.68
C LEU A 121 4.14 3.28 -10.19
N ASP A 122 4.39 4.49 -10.64
CA ASP A 122 3.36 5.40 -11.18
C ASP A 122 2.16 5.60 -10.24
N GLY A 123 2.43 5.77 -8.94
CA GLY A 123 1.41 6.00 -7.91
C GLY A 123 0.83 4.73 -7.29
N VAL A 124 1.31 3.56 -7.68
CA VAL A 124 0.86 2.26 -7.14
C VAL A 124 2.01 1.59 -6.39
N TRP A 125 1.82 1.34 -5.11
CA TRP A 125 2.79 0.60 -4.31
C TRP A 125 2.69 -0.90 -4.57
N LYS A 126 3.82 -1.52 -4.84
CA LYS A 126 3.94 -2.96 -5.08
C LYS A 126 5.07 -3.54 -4.25
N ILE A 127 4.93 -4.78 -3.84
CA ILE A 127 5.95 -5.48 -3.05
C ILE A 127 7.09 -5.91 -3.96
N SER A 128 8.29 -5.43 -3.66
CA SER A 128 9.52 -5.69 -4.41
C SER A 128 10.45 -6.72 -3.76
N SER A 129 10.27 -6.99 -2.46
CA SER A 129 11.01 -8.03 -1.73
C SER A 129 10.17 -8.58 -0.58
N LEU A 130 10.25 -9.87 -0.36
CA LEU A 130 9.55 -10.57 0.72
C LEU A 130 10.37 -10.70 2.01
N GLY A 131 11.48 -9.99 2.08
CA GLY A 131 12.39 -10.06 3.21
C GLY A 131 13.45 -11.16 3.08
N SER A 132 14.40 -11.13 3.97
CA SER A 132 15.48 -12.12 4.10
C SER A 132 15.65 -12.50 5.56
#